data_51e0f525afc2f47f05c86021f3728eeb
#
_entry.id   51e0f525afc2f47f05c86021f3728eeb
#
_cell.length_a   1.000
_cell.length_b   1.000
_cell.length_c   1.000
_cell.angle_alpha   90.00
_cell.angle_beta   90.00
_cell.angle_gamma   90.00
#
_symmetry.space_group_name_H-M   'P 1'
#
loop_
_entity.id
_entity.type
_entity.pdbx_description
1 polymer ?
#
loop_
_entity_poly.entity_id
_entity_poly.type
_entity_poly.pdbx_seq_one_letter_code
_entity_poly.pdbx_strand_id
1 'polypeptide(L)'
;MLSWKLTSSIQRPRSWPGPRSKAKSIWQPTAKATVGNNTPIDSGGDVSIQASSNYLDNGSADTGRKVTANTTSQGGALIGGRVARSTVELRPVIHAQIGGGAEIDALYDFKLSARSNNILDLDATAKLIGLIGVSKAFSHADVWISTRAARRRGVRRPPPGLQNEKRQKQRK
;
A
#
# COMPACT_ATOMS: atom_id res chain seq x y z
N MET A 1 8.39 -12.77 1.98
CA MET A 1 9.65 -11.99 2.06
C MET A 1 9.47 -10.75 1.21
N LEU A 2 9.30 -9.59 1.82
CA LEU A 2 9.06 -8.33 1.12
C LEU A 2 10.40 -7.69 0.76
N SER A 3 10.69 -7.56 -0.52
CA SER A 3 11.91 -6.94 -1.04
C SER A 3 11.76 -5.41 -1.07
N TRP A 4 12.66 -4.69 -0.40
CA TRP A 4 12.76 -3.24 -0.41
C TRP A 4 13.75 -2.81 -1.50
N LYS A 5 13.33 -1.96 -2.41
CA LYS A 5 14.23 -1.33 -3.36
C LYS A 5 14.24 0.18 -3.11
N LEU A 6 15.23 0.65 -2.38
CA LEU A 6 15.54 2.07 -2.25
C LEU A 6 16.48 2.45 -3.41
N THR A 7 16.03 3.29 -4.30
CA THR A 7 16.88 3.84 -5.37
C THR A 7 17.08 5.32 -5.10
N SER A 8 18.23 5.71 -4.57
CA SER A 8 18.64 7.10 -4.47
C SER A 8 19.53 7.43 -5.68
N SER A 9 19.12 8.35 -6.52
CA SER A 9 19.95 8.87 -7.59
C SER A 9 20.32 10.33 -7.34
N ILE A 10 21.60 10.61 -7.21
CA ILE A 10 22.13 11.98 -7.18
C ILE A 10 22.52 12.33 -8.62
N GLN A 11 21.68 13.10 -9.30
CA GLN A 11 22.03 13.67 -10.61
C GLN A 11 22.57 15.10 -10.46
N ARG A 12 23.78 15.33 -10.95
CA ARG A 12 24.35 16.68 -11.08
C ARG A 12 24.08 17.23 -12.47
N PRO A 13 23.26 18.25 -12.68
CA PRO A 13 23.11 18.88 -14.00
C PRO A 13 24.20 19.90 -14.25
N ARG A 14 24.70 19.92 -15.49
CA ARG A 14 25.64 20.88 -16.01
C ARG A 14 24.94 22.16 -16.49
N SER A 15 24.50 23.00 -15.60
CA SER A 15 24.18 24.41 -15.93
C SER A 15 23.65 25.14 -14.72
N TRP A 16 24.10 26.35 -14.48
CA TRP A 16 23.58 27.23 -13.45
C TRP A 16 22.05 27.30 -13.51
N PRO A 17 21.35 27.06 -12.45
CA PRO A 17 21.45 27.66 -11.12
C PRO A 17 21.63 26.62 -10.00
N GLY A 18 22.64 26.82 -9.12
CA GLY A 18 22.84 26.21 -7.81
C GLY A 18 22.63 24.69 -7.61
N PRO A 19 23.29 24.06 -6.66
CA PRO A 19 23.14 22.62 -6.41
C PRO A 19 21.72 22.28 -6.00
N ARG A 20 21.17 21.24 -6.66
CA ARG A 20 19.84 20.69 -6.41
C ARG A 20 19.99 19.32 -5.78
N SER A 21 19.31 19.09 -4.67
CA SER A 21 19.20 17.77 -4.04
C SER A 21 17.82 17.20 -4.33
N LYS A 22 17.77 15.94 -4.75
CA LYS A 22 16.52 15.21 -5.00
C LYS A 22 16.56 13.87 -4.30
N ALA A 23 15.50 13.53 -3.57
CA ALA A 23 15.23 12.17 -3.11
C ALA A 23 13.93 11.68 -3.74
N LYS A 24 13.94 10.44 -4.20
CA LYS A 24 12.74 9.78 -4.71
C LYS A 24 12.64 8.41 -4.06
N SER A 25 11.49 8.13 -3.45
CA SER A 25 11.14 6.82 -2.93
C SER A 25 9.95 6.27 -3.70
N ILE A 26 10.04 5.01 -4.12
CA ILE A 26 8.96 4.31 -4.82
C ILE A 26 8.59 3.08 -4.01
N TRP A 27 7.33 2.95 -3.65
CA TRP A 27 6.83 1.82 -2.92
C TRP A 27 5.61 1.21 -3.61
N GLN A 28 5.70 -0.07 -3.97
CA GLN A 28 4.69 -0.79 -4.73
C GLN A 28 4.41 -2.15 -4.07
N PRO A 29 3.77 -2.17 -2.89
CA PRO A 29 3.43 -3.44 -2.25
C PRO A 29 2.31 -4.12 -3.03
N THR A 30 2.43 -5.44 -3.17
CA THR A 30 1.40 -6.28 -3.77
C THR A 30 0.98 -7.33 -2.76
N ALA A 31 -0.32 -7.40 -2.47
CA ALA A 31 -0.91 -8.48 -1.69
C ALA A 31 -2.11 -9.04 -2.44
N LYS A 32 -2.14 -10.37 -2.60
CA LYS A 32 -3.23 -11.06 -3.29
C LYS A 32 -3.71 -12.24 -2.46
N ALA A 33 -5.02 -12.33 -2.28
CA ALA A 33 -5.70 -13.51 -1.78
C ALA A 33 -6.66 -13.99 -2.87
N THR A 34 -6.47 -15.21 -3.35
CA THR A 34 -7.25 -15.71 -4.49
C THR A 34 -7.76 -17.12 -4.21
N VAL A 35 -9.05 -17.32 -4.39
CA VAL A 35 -9.66 -18.63 -4.55
C VAL A 35 -9.71 -18.95 -6.04
N GLY A 36 -9.28 -20.15 -6.42
CA GLY A 36 -9.26 -20.60 -7.82
C GLY A 36 -10.66 -20.69 -8.44
N ASN A 37 -10.69 -20.98 -9.74
CA ASN A 37 -11.94 -21.27 -10.42
C ASN A 37 -12.42 -22.67 -10.01
N ASN A 38 -13.75 -22.86 -9.94
CA ASN A 38 -14.39 -24.13 -9.64
C ASN A 38 -13.87 -24.81 -8.35
N THR A 39 -13.44 -23.99 -7.39
CA THR A 39 -12.91 -24.48 -6.10
C THR A 39 -14.05 -24.59 -5.11
N PRO A 40 -14.36 -25.80 -4.57
CA PRO A 40 -15.29 -25.93 -3.47
C PRO A 40 -14.58 -25.61 -2.15
N ILE A 41 -15.24 -24.85 -1.30
CA ILE A 41 -14.85 -24.59 0.09
C ILE A 41 -16.05 -24.89 0.97
N ASP A 42 -15.96 -25.93 1.80
CA ASP A 42 -16.95 -26.25 2.82
C ASP A 42 -16.31 -26.06 4.19
N SER A 43 -16.91 -25.23 5.02
CA SER A 43 -16.39 -24.89 6.33
C SER A 43 -17.47 -24.99 7.40
N GLY A 44 -17.18 -25.75 8.45
CA GLY A 44 -18.00 -25.82 9.66
C GLY A 44 -17.95 -24.53 10.52
N GLY A 45 -17.31 -23.48 10.05
CA GLY A 45 -17.14 -22.19 10.72
C GLY A 45 -17.21 -21.03 9.74
N ASP A 46 -16.51 -19.96 10.10
CA ASP A 46 -16.36 -18.78 9.24
C ASP A 46 -15.38 -19.03 8.10
N VAL A 47 -15.59 -18.35 6.98
CA VAL A 47 -14.63 -18.28 5.88
C VAL A 47 -14.19 -16.84 5.68
N SER A 48 -12.90 -16.58 5.84
CA SER A 48 -12.33 -15.25 5.64
C SER A 48 -11.24 -15.27 4.59
N ILE A 49 -11.42 -14.51 3.51
CA ILE A 49 -10.45 -14.32 2.44
C ILE A 49 -10.01 -12.87 2.46
N GLN A 50 -8.77 -12.63 2.90
CA GLN A 50 -8.26 -11.29 3.12
C GLN A 50 -6.93 -11.07 2.39
N ALA A 51 -6.83 -9.94 1.68
CA ALA A 51 -5.58 -9.37 1.23
C ALA A 51 -5.32 -8.07 2.00
N SER A 52 -4.20 -7.97 2.68
CA SER A 52 -3.89 -6.78 3.47
C SER A 52 -2.44 -6.34 3.25
N SER A 53 -2.22 -5.04 3.27
CA SER A 53 -0.89 -4.44 3.23
C SER A 53 -0.76 -3.45 4.37
N ASN A 54 0.34 -3.56 5.11
CA ASN A 54 0.66 -2.74 6.27
C ASN A 54 -0.35 -2.88 7.42
N TYR A 55 -0.69 -4.15 7.71
CA TYR A 55 -1.46 -4.58 8.87
C TYR A 55 -0.67 -5.62 9.65
N LEU A 56 -0.87 -5.66 10.97
CA LEU A 56 -0.34 -6.68 11.86
C LEU A 56 -1.21 -7.95 11.80
N ASP A 57 -0.68 -9.07 12.31
CA ASP A 57 -1.39 -10.35 12.31
C ASP A 57 -2.70 -10.32 13.14
N ASN A 58 -2.77 -9.44 14.13
CA ASN A 58 -3.99 -9.19 14.90
C ASN A 58 -5.05 -8.35 14.13
N GLY A 59 -4.77 -7.96 12.89
CA GLY A 59 -5.67 -7.20 12.03
C GLY A 59 -5.69 -5.69 12.27
N SER A 60 -4.87 -5.16 13.18
CA SER A 60 -4.72 -3.72 13.36
C SER A 60 -3.77 -3.11 12.32
N ALA A 61 -3.90 -1.82 12.05
CA ALA A 61 -2.99 -1.12 11.14
C ALA A 61 -1.58 -1.07 11.73
N ASP A 62 -0.57 -1.43 10.93
CA ASP A 62 0.83 -1.26 11.32
C ASP A 62 1.23 0.21 11.12
N THR A 63 1.34 0.94 12.22
CA THR A 63 1.74 2.36 12.23
C THR A 63 3.26 2.54 12.27
N GLY A 64 4.01 1.47 12.52
CA GLY A 64 5.48 1.50 12.55
C GLY A 64 6.12 1.53 11.16
N ARG A 65 5.39 1.11 10.13
CA ARG A 65 5.89 1.07 8.75
C ARG A 65 5.42 2.27 7.96
N LYS A 66 6.37 3.12 7.58
CA LYS A 66 6.10 4.31 6.78
C LYS A 66 7.05 4.41 5.59
N VAL A 67 6.59 5.06 4.54
CA VAL A 67 7.42 5.38 3.37
C VAL A 67 7.98 6.78 3.57
N THR A 68 9.31 6.87 3.62
CA THR A 68 10.02 8.10 3.94
C THR A 68 10.80 8.60 2.74
N ALA A 69 10.76 9.90 2.49
CA ALA A 69 11.67 10.55 1.56
C ALA A 69 12.15 11.89 2.13
N ASN A 70 13.39 11.90 2.58
CA ASN A 70 14.00 13.07 3.20
C ASN A 70 15.11 13.63 2.30
N THR A 71 15.10 14.94 2.09
CA THR A 71 16.11 15.61 1.29
C THR A 71 16.56 16.87 1.99
N THR A 72 17.88 17.00 2.14
CA THR A 72 18.50 18.22 2.65
C THR A 72 19.44 18.80 1.61
N SER A 73 19.34 20.10 1.37
CA SER A 73 20.26 20.88 0.53
C SER A 73 20.80 22.04 1.33
N GLN A 74 22.09 21.99 1.70
CA GLN A 74 22.75 23.03 2.47
C GLN A 74 23.99 23.56 1.77
N GLY A 75 24.36 24.80 2.05
CA GLY A 75 25.62 25.38 1.63
C GLY A 75 25.66 26.89 1.73
N GLY A 76 26.90 27.43 1.65
CA GLY A 76 27.18 28.85 1.64
C GLY A 76 27.54 29.36 0.25
N ALA A 77 27.13 30.58 -0.07
CA ALA A 77 27.57 31.33 -1.24
C ALA A 77 27.31 32.82 -0.98
N LEU A 78 28.15 33.71 -1.56
CA LEU A 78 27.88 35.13 -1.51
C LEU A 78 26.59 35.48 -2.25
N ILE A 79 26.39 34.86 -3.40
CA ILE A 79 25.17 34.94 -4.22
C ILE A 79 24.87 33.51 -4.70
N GLY A 80 23.62 33.02 -4.51
CA GLY A 80 23.29 31.69 -4.96
C GLY A 80 21.87 31.22 -4.63
N GLY A 81 21.57 30.00 -5.05
CA GLY A 81 20.29 29.33 -4.80
C GLY A 81 20.48 27.87 -4.38
N ARG A 82 19.56 27.36 -3.60
CA ARG A 82 19.49 25.96 -3.19
C ARG A 82 18.09 25.42 -3.41
N VAL A 83 18.01 24.19 -3.91
CA VAL A 83 16.72 23.53 -4.10
C VAL A 83 16.81 22.10 -3.53
N ALA A 84 15.87 21.77 -2.65
CA ALA A 84 15.64 20.41 -2.17
C ALA A 84 14.28 19.93 -2.67
N ARG A 85 14.21 18.69 -3.15
CA ARG A 85 12.96 18.06 -3.56
C ARG A 85 12.89 16.64 -3.06
N SER A 86 11.84 16.33 -2.29
CA SER A 86 11.47 14.98 -1.89
C SER A 86 10.24 14.52 -2.66
N THR A 87 10.28 13.31 -3.21
CA THR A 87 9.15 12.71 -3.93
C THR A 87 8.92 11.29 -3.45
N VAL A 88 7.69 10.95 -3.12
CA VAL A 88 7.25 9.58 -2.85
C VAL A 88 6.22 9.17 -3.90
N GLU A 89 6.44 8.02 -4.52
CA GLU A 89 5.45 7.34 -5.35
C GLU A 89 4.95 6.11 -4.60
N LEU A 90 3.65 6.07 -4.34
CA LEU A 90 2.99 4.98 -3.65
C LEU A 90 1.95 4.33 -4.57
N ARG A 91 2.15 3.06 -4.92
CA ARG A 91 1.29 2.32 -5.84
C ARG A 91 0.93 0.93 -5.32
N PRO A 92 0.25 0.80 -4.18
CA PRO A 92 -0.15 -0.50 -3.65
C PRO A 92 -1.19 -1.17 -4.54
N VAL A 93 -1.04 -2.48 -4.73
CA VAL A 93 -2.00 -3.34 -5.46
C VAL A 93 -2.46 -4.43 -4.51
N ILE A 94 -3.67 -4.29 -3.98
CA ILE A 94 -4.22 -5.19 -2.97
C ILE A 94 -5.51 -5.80 -3.51
N HIS A 95 -5.49 -7.10 -3.79
CA HIS A 95 -6.64 -7.79 -4.38
C HIS A 95 -7.05 -9.00 -3.56
N ALA A 96 -8.34 -9.10 -3.22
CA ALA A 96 -8.98 -10.32 -2.76
C ALA A 96 -9.98 -10.77 -3.82
N GLN A 97 -9.86 -11.99 -4.35
CA GLN A 97 -10.65 -12.44 -5.48
C GLN A 97 -11.12 -13.88 -5.30
N ILE A 98 -12.36 -14.12 -5.73
CA ILE A 98 -12.91 -15.47 -5.87
C ILE A 98 -13.10 -15.76 -7.36
N GLY A 99 -12.59 -16.90 -7.79
CA GLY A 99 -12.68 -17.39 -9.16
C GLY A 99 -14.11 -17.72 -9.59
N GLY A 100 -14.33 -17.83 -10.90
CA GLY A 100 -15.62 -18.25 -11.45
C GLY A 100 -15.93 -19.71 -11.10
N GLY A 101 -17.19 -20.00 -10.79
CA GLY A 101 -17.63 -21.35 -10.44
C GLY A 101 -17.17 -21.87 -9.08
N ALA A 102 -16.47 -21.05 -8.28
CA ALA A 102 -16.13 -21.44 -6.92
C ALA A 102 -17.39 -21.49 -6.04
N GLU A 103 -17.50 -22.54 -5.23
CA GLU A 103 -18.57 -22.75 -4.28
C GLU A 103 -18.04 -22.56 -2.85
N ILE A 104 -18.65 -21.67 -2.07
CA ILE A 104 -18.22 -21.40 -0.70
C ILE A 104 -19.40 -21.62 0.21
N ASP A 105 -19.31 -22.67 1.01
CA ASP A 105 -20.27 -23.02 2.04
C ASP A 105 -19.63 -22.77 3.42
N ALA A 106 -20.04 -21.70 4.06
CA ALA A 106 -19.61 -21.33 5.40
C ALA A 106 -20.77 -21.46 6.37
N LEU A 107 -20.57 -22.21 7.46
CA LEU A 107 -21.64 -22.43 8.46
C LEU A 107 -22.07 -21.13 9.12
N TYR A 108 -21.13 -20.18 9.36
CA TYR A 108 -21.39 -18.89 9.99
C TYR A 108 -21.17 -17.74 9.00
N ASP A 109 -20.03 -17.06 9.04
CA ASP A 109 -19.79 -15.87 8.26
C ASP A 109 -18.83 -16.10 7.09
N PHE A 110 -19.14 -15.43 5.99
CA PHE A 110 -18.24 -15.31 4.85
C PHE A 110 -17.76 -13.87 4.69
N LYS A 111 -16.43 -13.68 4.72
CA LYS A 111 -15.79 -12.37 4.57
C LYS A 111 -14.79 -12.36 3.43
N LEU A 112 -14.98 -11.44 2.48
CA LEU A 112 -14.00 -11.13 1.43
C LEU A 112 -13.54 -9.68 1.60
N SER A 113 -12.25 -9.46 1.84
CA SER A 113 -11.74 -8.10 2.06
C SER A 113 -10.37 -7.86 1.44
N ALA A 114 -10.15 -6.64 0.96
CA ALA A 114 -8.87 -6.13 0.55
C ALA A 114 -8.63 -4.80 1.27
N ARG A 115 -7.49 -4.66 1.96
CA ARG A 115 -7.21 -3.49 2.79
C ARG A 115 -5.78 -3.02 2.60
N SER A 116 -5.57 -1.70 2.62
CA SER A 116 -4.24 -1.08 2.59
C SER A 116 -4.18 0.05 3.61
N ASN A 117 -3.13 0.05 4.43
CA ASN A 117 -2.78 1.16 5.31
C ASN A 117 -1.45 1.74 4.84
N ASN A 118 -1.41 3.04 4.56
CA ASN A 118 -0.23 3.68 4.00
C ASN A 118 0.09 4.95 4.77
N ILE A 119 1.30 5.01 5.32
CA ILE A 119 1.81 6.16 6.04
C ILE A 119 2.99 6.72 5.26
N LEU A 120 2.93 8.01 4.94
CA LEU A 120 3.94 8.74 4.20
C LEU A 120 4.61 9.75 5.12
N ASP A 121 5.94 9.84 5.03
CA ASP A 121 6.73 10.81 5.75
C ASP A 121 7.71 11.47 4.74
N LEU A 122 7.39 12.72 4.39
CA LEU A 122 8.16 13.47 3.40
C LEU A 122 8.72 14.73 4.05
N ASP A 123 10.03 14.89 3.95
CA ASP A 123 10.69 16.12 4.34
C ASP A 123 11.62 16.64 3.25
N ALA A 124 11.61 17.94 3.03
CA ALA A 124 12.53 18.61 2.13
C ALA A 124 13.02 19.89 2.80
N THR A 125 14.31 19.96 3.05
CA THR A 125 14.93 21.13 3.70
C THR A 125 15.98 21.74 2.76
N ALA A 126 15.85 23.03 2.48
CA ALA A 126 16.84 23.79 1.74
C ALA A 126 17.35 24.97 2.60
N LYS A 127 18.66 24.99 2.88
CA LYS A 127 19.30 26.03 3.67
C LYS A 127 20.45 26.67 2.90
N LEU A 128 20.37 27.98 2.72
CA LEU A 128 21.44 28.79 2.15
C LEU A 128 21.97 29.74 3.23
N ILE A 129 23.29 29.78 3.36
CA ILE A 129 24.01 30.74 4.21
C ILE A 129 24.78 31.68 3.25
N GLY A 130 24.40 32.96 3.18
CA GLY A 130 25.02 33.92 2.28
C GLY A 130 24.37 35.29 2.36
N LEU A 131 24.95 36.28 1.63
CA LEU A 131 24.45 37.65 1.60
C LEU A 131 23.21 37.84 0.73
N ILE A 132 23.17 37.16 -0.41
CA ILE A 132 22.04 37.21 -1.34
C ILE A 132 21.78 35.81 -1.87
N GLY A 133 20.54 35.30 -1.68
CA GLY A 133 20.19 34.00 -2.20
C GLY A 133 18.76 33.55 -1.91
N VAL A 134 18.33 32.52 -2.62
CA VAL A 134 17.01 31.92 -2.49
C VAL A 134 17.16 30.42 -2.21
N SER A 135 16.48 29.95 -1.15
CA SER A 135 16.34 28.52 -0.91
C SER A 135 14.87 28.09 -1.09
N LYS A 136 14.66 26.98 -1.79
CA LYS A 136 13.32 26.40 -2.02
C LYS A 136 13.32 24.92 -1.67
N ALA A 137 12.32 24.50 -0.91
CA ALA A 137 12.09 23.10 -0.57
C ALA A 137 10.70 22.67 -1.07
N PHE A 138 10.63 21.47 -1.64
CA PHE A 138 9.40 20.91 -2.20
C PHE A 138 9.25 19.47 -1.74
N SER A 139 8.09 19.13 -1.19
CA SER A 139 7.69 17.76 -0.92
C SER A 139 6.49 17.40 -1.80
N HIS A 140 6.54 16.24 -2.45
CA HIS A 140 5.49 15.78 -3.36
C HIS A 140 5.21 14.30 -3.16
N ALA A 141 3.93 13.95 -3.08
CA ALA A 141 3.48 12.57 -2.96
C ALA A 141 2.52 12.23 -4.10
N ASP A 142 2.87 11.21 -4.87
CA ASP A 142 1.99 10.59 -5.85
C ASP A 142 1.43 9.29 -5.28
N VAL A 143 0.11 9.24 -5.03
CA VAL A 143 -0.53 8.11 -4.40
C VAL A 143 -1.60 7.52 -5.32
N TRP A 144 -1.36 6.28 -5.78
CA TRP A 144 -2.26 5.52 -6.65
C TRP A 144 -2.61 4.20 -5.98
N ILE A 145 -3.75 4.14 -5.27
CA ILE A 145 -4.16 2.96 -4.53
C ILE A 145 -5.13 2.14 -5.37
N SER A 146 -4.79 0.87 -5.63
CA SER A 146 -5.68 -0.12 -6.22
C SER A 146 -6.03 -1.16 -5.15
N THR A 147 -7.24 -1.05 -4.60
CA THR A 147 -7.77 -2.00 -3.62
C THR A 147 -9.07 -2.58 -4.15
N ARG A 148 -9.12 -3.91 -4.32
CA ARG A 148 -10.27 -4.58 -4.92
C ARG A 148 -10.60 -5.87 -4.19
N ALA A 149 -11.84 -5.98 -3.71
CA ALA A 149 -12.46 -7.24 -3.34
C ALA A 149 -13.51 -7.58 -4.42
N ALA A 150 -13.34 -8.71 -5.10
CA ALA A 150 -14.19 -9.07 -6.22
C ALA A 150 -14.60 -10.54 -6.20
N ARG A 151 -15.87 -10.77 -6.48
CA ARG A 151 -16.44 -12.09 -6.72
C ARG A 151 -16.85 -12.20 -8.19
N ARG A 152 -16.36 -13.21 -8.92
CA ARG A 152 -16.80 -13.44 -10.30
C ARG A 152 -18.20 -14.05 -10.33
N ARG A 153 -18.94 -13.82 -11.43
CA ARG A 153 -20.25 -14.44 -11.62
C ARG A 153 -20.15 -15.97 -11.51
N GLY A 154 -21.16 -16.61 -10.92
CA GLY A 154 -21.21 -18.07 -10.74
C GLY A 154 -20.84 -18.59 -9.37
N VAL A 155 -20.37 -17.74 -8.45
CA VAL A 155 -20.19 -18.16 -7.06
C VAL A 155 -21.58 -18.30 -6.41
N ARG A 156 -21.95 -19.52 -6.05
CA ARG A 156 -23.23 -19.80 -5.39
C ARG A 156 -23.09 -19.61 -3.88
N ARG A 157 -24.04 -18.89 -3.29
CA ARG A 157 -24.27 -18.97 -1.84
C ARG A 157 -25.30 -20.06 -1.60
N PRO A 158 -25.12 -20.93 -0.63
CA PRO A 158 -26.18 -21.84 -0.25
C PRO A 158 -27.41 -21.04 0.16
N PRO A 159 -28.61 -21.53 -0.13
CA PRO A 159 -29.84 -20.88 0.30
C PRO A 159 -29.90 -20.81 1.83
N PRO A 160 -30.46 -19.73 2.40
CA PRO A 160 -30.47 -19.49 3.86
C PRO A 160 -31.07 -20.63 4.69
N GLY A 161 -31.94 -21.46 4.10
CA GLY A 161 -32.57 -22.61 4.79
C GLY A 161 -31.61 -23.75 5.13
N LEU A 162 -30.60 -24.03 4.28
CA LEU A 162 -29.62 -25.09 4.52
C LEU A 162 -28.64 -24.75 5.65
N GLN A 163 -28.39 -23.48 5.89
CA GLN A 163 -27.55 -23.03 6.99
C GLN A 163 -28.20 -23.33 8.36
N ASN A 164 -29.51 -23.22 8.46
CA ASN A 164 -30.23 -23.53 9.70
C ASN A 164 -30.27 -25.04 10.02
N GLU A 165 -30.36 -25.90 9.02
CA GLU A 165 -30.31 -27.36 9.22
C GLU A 165 -28.91 -27.83 9.68
N LYS A 166 -27.84 -27.29 9.10
CA LYS A 166 -26.47 -27.62 9.53
C LYS A 166 -26.22 -27.19 10.98
N ARG A 167 -26.70 -26.00 11.37
CA ARG A 167 -26.62 -25.50 12.78
C ARG A 167 -27.37 -26.38 13.77
N GLN A 168 -28.52 -26.91 13.38
CA GLN A 168 -29.30 -27.81 14.26
C GLN A 168 -28.65 -29.18 14.42
N LYS A 169 -27.99 -29.72 13.38
CA LYS A 169 -27.31 -31.03 13.47
C LYS A 169 -26.04 -30.99 14.32
N GLN A 170 -25.41 -29.86 14.48
CA GLN A 170 -24.21 -29.72 15.33
C GLN A 170 -24.55 -29.51 16.83
N ARG A 171 -25.82 -29.27 17.17
CA ARG A 171 -26.26 -29.10 18.57
C ARG A 171 -26.80 -30.37 19.20
N LYS A 172 -26.81 -31.49 18.47
CA LYS A 172 -27.12 -32.83 18.97
C LYS A 172 -25.86 -33.65 19.10
#